data_0da31ee9136c56e5706d306aef2ddcfb
#
_entry.id   0da31ee9136c56e5706d306aef2ddcfb
#
_cell.length_a   1.000
_cell.length_b   1.000
_cell.length_c   1.000
_cell.angle_alpha   90.00
_cell.angle_beta   90.00
_cell.angle_gamma   90.00
#
_symmetry.space_group_name_H-M   'P 1'
#
loop_
_entity.id
_entity.type
_entity.pdbx_description
1 polymer ?
#
loop_
_entity_poly.entity_id
_entity_poly.type
_entity_poly.pdbx_seq_one_letter_code
_entity_poly.pdbx_strand_id
1 'polypeptide(L)'
;MTSSLRFLMRSNGRKRPNVTRPAKAKQPAARRNATLNRPWKLVSLSHPHTDRLGQVIGRALRGGETIALYGPLGAGKTALVRGIAQGLGASPMTVTSPTFVVIHEYDQGRLPLAHIDLYRIRTARELESTGLIEYFSGQTVTAIEWADRGLAALPQDRIDITLSHRAARSRTIQVRATGPKSHETLARLRRQYRRTGRAHRVSSRRALNKEAPTRS
;
A
#
# COMPACT_ATOMS: atom_id res chain seq x y z
N MET A 1 -28.21 58.95 -71.20
CA MET A 1 -28.89 59.06 -69.90
C MET A 1 -29.05 57.66 -69.36
N THR A 2 -28.08 57.07 -68.65
CA THR A 2 -28.16 55.77 -68.08
C THR A 2 -27.30 55.77 -66.83
N SER A 3 -27.97 55.70 -65.65
CA SER A 3 -27.36 55.75 -64.35
C SER A 3 -27.12 54.31 -63.88
N SER A 4 -25.85 53.90 -63.64
CA SER A 4 -25.46 52.59 -63.12
C SER A 4 -25.42 52.63 -61.60
N LEU A 5 -26.29 51.90 -60.94
CA LEU A 5 -26.21 51.60 -59.49
C LEU A 5 -25.29 50.40 -59.28
N ARG A 6 -24.14 50.63 -58.65
CA ARG A 6 -23.29 49.52 -58.07
C ARG A 6 -23.80 49.14 -56.70
N PHE A 7 -24.24 47.90 -56.58
CA PHE A 7 -24.64 47.27 -55.33
C PHE A 7 -23.40 46.71 -54.60
N LEU A 8 -23.07 47.30 -53.43
CA LEU A 8 -21.98 46.83 -52.59
C LEU A 8 -22.46 45.69 -51.67
N MET A 9 -22.04 44.47 -51.98
CA MET A 9 -22.22 43.35 -51.05
C MET A 9 -21.22 43.44 -49.88
N ARG A 10 -21.71 43.72 -48.70
CA ARG A 10 -20.96 43.59 -47.44
C ARG A 10 -20.96 42.11 -47.03
N SER A 11 -19.77 41.49 -47.00
CA SER A 11 -19.55 40.16 -46.46
C SER A 11 -19.59 40.21 -44.91
N ASN A 12 -20.65 39.66 -44.34
CA ASN A 12 -20.84 39.55 -42.91
C ASN A 12 -19.99 38.35 -42.37
N GLY A 13 -18.78 38.63 -41.91
CA GLY A 13 -17.91 37.65 -41.25
C GLY A 13 -18.53 37.19 -39.91
N ARG A 14 -19.27 36.11 -39.90
CA ARG A 14 -19.71 35.45 -38.64
C ARG A 14 -18.50 34.77 -37.99
N LYS A 15 -17.99 35.40 -36.94
CA LYS A 15 -17.06 34.77 -35.98
C LYS A 15 -17.76 33.56 -35.34
N ARG A 16 -17.19 32.36 -35.50
CA ARG A 16 -17.62 31.15 -34.82
C ARG A 16 -17.42 31.34 -33.31
N PRO A 17 -18.39 30.97 -32.43
CA PRO A 17 -18.20 31.06 -30.99
C PRO A 17 -17.09 30.09 -30.58
N ASN A 18 -16.19 30.61 -29.76
CA ASN A 18 -15.09 29.86 -29.14
C ASN A 18 -15.70 28.89 -28.11
N VAL A 19 -15.78 27.61 -28.50
CA VAL A 19 -16.26 26.55 -27.60
C VAL A 19 -15.17 26.28 -26.57
N THR A 20 -15.22 26.99 -25.44
CA THR A 20 -14.40 26.71 -24.27
C THR A 20 -14.75 25.30 -23.77
N ARG A 21 -13.77 24.40 -23.84
CA ARG A 21 -13.84 23.02 -23.33
C ARG A 21 -14.23 23.08 -21.84
N PRO A 22 -15.30 22.41 -21.38
CA PRO A 22 -15.70 22.49 -19.98
C PRO A 22 -14.56 21.96 -19.10
N ALA A 23 -14.17 22.77 -18.11
CA ALA A 23 -13.21 22.39 -17.09
C ALA A 23 -13.70 21.09 -16.41
N LYS A 24 -12.81 20.10 -16.31
CA LYS A 24 -13.12 18.83 -15.62
C LYS A 24 -13.68 19.13 -14.24
N ALA A 25 -14.97 18.91 -14.05
CA ALA A 25 -15.66 19.10 -12.78
C ALA A 25 -14.92 18.37 -11.67
N LYS A 26 -14.48 19.09 -10.64
CA LYS A 26 -13.91 18.48 -9.43
C LYS A 26 -14.98 17.58 -8.81
N GLN A 27 -14.71 16.29 -8.75
CA GLN A 27 -15.62 15.32 -8.13
C GLN A 27 -15.94 15.77 -6.68
N PRO A 28 -17.22 15.68 -6.24
CA PRO A 28 -17.61 16.09 -4.90
C PRO A 28 -16.83 15.31 -3.83
N ALA A 29 -16.44 16.00 -2.74
CA ALA A 29 -15.60 15.45 -1.67
C ALA A 29 -16.13 14.12 -1.08
N ALA A 30 -17.45 13.92 -1.04
CA ALA A 30 -18.08 12.68 -0.59
C ALA A 30 -17.73 11.47 -1.46
N ARG A 31 -17.63 11.61 -2.79
CA ARG A 31 -17.20 10.52 -3.68
C ARG A 31 -15.70 10.23 -3.55
N ARG A 32 -14.87 11.22 -3.26
CA ARG A 32 -13.44 11.03 -2.95
C ARG A 32 -13.25 10.23 -1.67
N ASN A 33 -14.01 10.54 -0.60
CA ASN A 33 -13.92 9.84 0.68
C ASN A 33 -14.40 8.38 0.59
N ALA A 34 -15.46 8.09 -0.16
CA ALA A 34 -15.92 6.72 -0.38
C ALA A 34 -14.90 5.85 -1.15
N THR A 35 -14.14 6.44 -2.08
CA THR A 35 -13.08 5.72 -2.83
C THR A 35 -11.83 5.51 -1.97
N LEU A 36 -11.51 6.45 -1.08
CA LEU A 36 -10.38 6.36 -0.16
C LEU A 36 -10.59 5.26 0.91
N ASN A 37 -11.82 5.07 1.39
CA ASN A 37 -12.16 4.10 2.43
C ASN A 37 -12.29 2.64 1.95
N ARG A 38 -12.22 2.42 0.63
CA ARG A 38 -12.34 1.05 0.10
C ARG A 38 -11.06 0.25 0.34
N PRO A 39 -11.13 -0.92 1.02
CA PRO A 39 -9.96 -1.74 1.27
C PRO A 39 -9.32 -2.19 -0.04
N TRP A 40 -7.99 -2.18 -0.07
CA TRP A 40 -7.24 -2.74 -1.18
C TRP A 40 -7.10 -4.25 -1.00
N LYS A 41 -7.69 -5.01 -1.91
CA LYS A 41 -7.69 -6.48 -1.88
C LYS A 41 -6.62 -7.03 -2.81
N LEU A 42 -5.84 -7.97 -2.31
CA LEU A 42 -4.78 -8.68 -3.02
C LEU A 42 -4.93 -10.18 -2.78
N VAL A 43 -4.38 -10.98 -3.68
CA VAL A 43 -4.23 -12.42 -3.49
C VAL A 43 -2.75 -12.75 -3.49
N SER A 44 -2.28 -13.41 -2.42
CA SER A 44 -0.98 -14.04 -2.37
C SER A 44 -1.12 -15.52 -2.69
N LEU A 45 -0.35 -16.00 -3.64
CA LEU A 45 -0.43 -17.39 -4.13
C LEU A 45 0.54 -18.35 -3.41
N SER A 46 1.46 -17.81 -2.59
CA SER A 46 2.49 -18.60 -1.88
C SER A 46 3.13 -17.79 -0.75
N HIS A 47 3.87 -18.45 0.15
CA HIS A 47 4.66 -17.75 1.17
C HIS A 47 5.67 -16.75 0.57
N PRO A 48 6.48 -17.12 -0.46
CA PRO A 48 7.37 -16.15 -1.10
C PRO A 48 6.65 -14.98 -1.75
N HIS A 49 5.39 -15.15 -2.16
CA HIS A 49 4.60 -14.02 -2.68
C HIS A 49 4.14 -13.08 -1.56
N THR A 50 3.79 -13.62 -0.38
CA THR A 50 3.48 -12.80 0.80
C THR A 50 4.70 -12.00 1.24
N ASP A 51 5.87 -12.62 1.29
CA ASP A 51 7.14 -11.99 1.62
C ASP A 51 7.48 -10.84 0.64
N ARG A 52 7.39 -11.10 -0.67
CA ARG A 52 7.58 -10.05 -1.70
C ARG A 52 6.61 -8.89 -1.56
N LEU A 53 5.36 -9.14 -1.18
CA LEU A 53 4.40 -8.08 -0.89
C LEU A 53 4.86 -7.25 0.32
N GLY A 54 5.36 -7.91 1.37
CA GLY A 54 5.99 -7.24 2.51
C GLY A 54 7.14 -6.32 2.08
N GLN A 55 8.03 -6.77 1.19
CA GLN A 55 9.12 -5.94 0.66
C GLN A 55 8.60 -4.71 -0.08
N VAL A 56 7.53 -4.83 -0.86
CA VAL A 56 6.90 -3.68 -1.53
C VAL A 56 6.35 -2.70 -0.50
N ILE A 57 5.72 -3.20 0.58
CA ILE A 57 5.24 -2.39 1.69
C ILE A 57 6.42 -1.66 2.34
N GLY A 58 7.45 -2.38 2.78
CA GLY A 58 8.63 -1.82 3.43
C GLY A 58 9.27 -0.69 2.62
N ARG A 59 9.45 -0.88 1.30
CA ARG A 59 10.00 0.16 0.40
C ARG A 59 9.15 1.43 0.29
N ALA A 60 7.87 1.36 0.58
CA ALA A 60 6.96 2.51 0.47
C ALA A 60 6.81 3.29 1.79
N LEU A 61 7.23 2.72 2.93
CA LEU A 61 7.17 3.37 4.25
C LEU A 61 8.19 4.51 4.34
N ARG A 62 7.90 5.49 5.17
CA ARG A 62 8.72 6.70 5.36
C ARG A 62 9.18 6.92 6.79
N GLY A 63 8.68 6.11 7.74
CA GLY A 63 8.93 6.20 9.17
C GLY A 63 7.72 6.72 9.94
N GLY A 64 7.55 6.20 11.15
CA GLY A 64 6.43 6.54 12.04
C GLY A 64 5.08 5.95 11.62
N GLU A 65 5.06 4.99 10.67
CA GLU A 65 3.82 4.29 10.31
C GLU A 65 3.59 3.09 11.23
N THR A 66 2.35 2.94 11.71
CA THR A 66 1.89 1.74 12.41
C THR A 66 1.13 0.83 11.47
N ILE A 67 1.51 -0.45 11.44
CA ILE A 67 0.91 -1.53 10.64
C ILE A 67 0.33 -2.55 11.58
N ALA A 68 -0.99 -2.66 11.65
CA ALA A 68 -1.72 -3.61 12.46
C ALA A 68 -2.11 -4.84 11.62
N LEU A 69 -1.68 -6.04 12.05
CA LEU A 69 -1.84 -7.29 11.33
C LEU A 69 -2.86 -8.18 12.03
N TYR A 70 -3.88 -8.57 11.26
CA TYR A 70 -4.99 -9.40 11.71
C TYR A 70 -5.02 -10.72 10.93
N GLY A 71 -5.54 -11.76 11.54
CA GLY A 71 -5.76 -13.05 10.87
C GLY A 71 -5.34 -14.24 11.72
N PRO A 72 -5.83 -15.45 11.37
CA PRO A 72 -5.61 -16.66 12.14
C PRO A 72 -4.14 -17.09 12.17
N LEU A 73 -3.84 -18.10 13.01
CA LEU A 73 -2.52 -18.74 13.03
C LEU A 73 -2.19 -19.31 11.63
N GLY A 74 -0.94 -19.18 11.22
CA GLY A 74 -0.49 -19.64 9.89
C GLY A 74 -0.95 -18.78 8.70
N ALA A 75 -1.70 -17.69 8.92
CA ALA A 75 -2.13 -16.81 7.82
C ALA A 75 -0.97 -16.12 7.09
N GLY A 76 0.21 -16.03 7.70
CA GLY A 76 1.41 -15.45 7.10
C GLY A 76 1.73 -14.03 7.57
N LYS A 77 1.25 -13.62 8.75
CA LYS A 77 1.55 -12.31 9.36
C LYS A 77 3.06 -12.10 9.51
N THR A 78 3.75 -13.04 10.15
CA THR A 78 5.22 -13.02 10.32
C THR A 78 5.97 -13.02 8.98
N ALA A 79 5.50 -13.77 7.97
CA ALA A 79 6.10 -13.74 6.63
C ALA A 79 5.97 -12.34 6.00
N LEU A 80 4.83 -11.67 6.20
CA LEU A 80 4.63 -10.30 5.71
C LEU A 80 5.56 -9.32 6.43
N VAL A 81 5.71 -9.43 7.78
CA VAL A 81 6.63 -8.57 8.56
C VAL A 81 8.08 -8.81 8.15
N ARG A 82 8.49 -10.07 7.94
CA ARG A 82 9.81 -10.38 7.38
C ARG A 82 10.06 -9.66 6.08
N GLY A 83 9.11 -9.71 5.17
CA GLY A 83 9.21 -8.96 3.91
C GLY A 83 9.27 -7.46 4.12
N ILE A 84 8.50 -6.89 5.08
CA ILE A 84 8.56 -5.46 5.41
C ILE A 84 9.97 -5.09 5.88
N ALA A 85 10.57 -5.85 6.80
CA ALA A 85 11.92 -5.64 7.29
C ALA A 85 12.95 -5.65 6.15
N GLN A 86 12.88 -6.65 5.26
CA GLN A 86 13.71 -6.70 4.04
C GLN A 86 13.51 -5.49 3.13
N GLY A 87 12.26 -5.04 2.97
CA GLY A 87 11.92 -3.83 2.20
C GLY A 87 12.47 -2.55 2.83
N LEU A 88 12.70 -2.55 4.14
CA LEU A 88 13.39 -1.50 4.89
C LEU A 88 14.91 -1.63 4.84
N GLY A 89 15.45 -2.74 4.35
CA GLY A 89 16.89 -2.98 4.22
C GLY A 89 17.49 -3.87 5.31
N ALA A 90 16.67 -4.43 6.22
CA ALA A 90 17.15 -5.38 7.23
C ALA A 90 17.48 -6.74 6.58
N SER A 91 18.46 -7.47 7.15
CA SER A 91 18.83 -8.80 6.68
C SER A 91 17.70 -9.80 6.86
N PRO A 92 17.38 -10.64 5.86
CA PRO A 92 16.34 -11.68 5.97
C PRO A 92 16.60 -12.69 7.10
N MET A 93 17.87 -12.92 7.41
CA MET A 93 18.32 -13.92 8.39
C MET A 93 18.01 -13.51 9.84
N THR A 94 17.81 -12.22 10.10
CA THR A 94 17.59 -11.69 11.46
C THR A 94 16.13 -11.63 11.87
N VAL A 95 15.19 -11.75 10.91
CA VAL A 95 13.77 -11.54 11.22
C VAL A 95 13.07 -12.84 11.60
N THR A 96 12.86 -13.02 12.89
CA THR A 96 12.10 -14.11 13.50
C THR A 96 10.81 -13.61 14.15
N SER A 97 9.86 -14.50 14.45
CA SER A 97 8.66 -14.11 15.21
C SER A 97 9.03 -13.82 16.66
N PRO A 98 8.64 -12.67 17.23
CA PRO A 98 8.93 -12.32 18.61
C PRO A 98 7.96 -12.95 19.62
N THR A 99 7.28 -14.05 19.30
CA THR A 99 6.24 -14.68 20.14
C THR A 99 6.67 -14.93 21.59
N PHE A 100 7.96 -15.08 21.85
CA PHE A 100 8.50 -15.29 23.20
C PHE A 100 8.96 -14.00 23.90
N VAL A 101 9.39 -13.00 23.13
CA VAL A 101 9.99 -11.74 23.63
C VAL A 101 9.01 -10.57 23.54
N VAL A 102 7.91 -10.72 22.81
CA VAL A 102 6.85 -9.75 22.51
C VAL A 102 7.30 -8.66 21.53
N ILE A 103 8.47 -8.05 21.69
CA ILE A 103 8.98 -6.97 20.82
C ILE A 103 10.38 -7.30 20.35
N HIS A 104 10.61 -7.25 19.03
CA HIS A 104 11.93 -7.26 18.40
C HIS A 104 12.16 -5.97 17.64
N GLU A 105 13.31 -5.36 17.86
CA GLU A 105 13.74 -4.15 17.16
C GLU A 105 14.77 -4.50 16.08
N TYR A 106 14.64 -3.88 14.91
CA TYR A 106 15.55 -3.99 13.79
C TYR A 106 15.96 -2.57 13.38
N ASP A 107 17.20 -2.20 13.65
CA ASP A 107 17.80 -0.89 13.38
C ASP A 107 18.70 -0.87 12.14
N GLN A 108 19.05 -2.03 11.59
CA GLN A 108 19.98 -2.22 10.47
C GLN A 108 19.41 -1.84 9.10
N GLY A 109 18.25 -1.19 9.04
CA GLY A 109 17.61 -0.76 7.80
C GLY A 109 17.72 0.76 7.58
N ARG A 110 17.08 1.23 6.50
CA ARG A 110 16.93 2.67 6.27
C ARG A 110 15.99 3.37 7.27
N LEU A 111 15.16 2.61 7.96
CA LEU A 111 14.27 3.03 9.04
C LEU A 111 14.28 1.93 10.10
N PRO A 112 14.22 2.28 11.39
CA PRO A 112 14.04 1.31 12.45
C PRO A 112 12.65 0.66 12.35
N LEU A 113 12.59 -0.64 12.66
CA LEU A 113 11.34 -1.42 12.69
C LEU A 113 11.18 -2.06 14.08
N ALA A 114 10.07 -1.80 14.74
CA ALA A 114 9.60 -2.57 15.89
C ALA A 114 8.60 -3.63 15.41
N HIS A 115 8.96 -4.90 15.58
CA HIS A 115 8.08 -6.04 15.30
C HIS A 115 7.51 -6.57 16.61
N ILE A 116 6.21 -6.49 16.78
CA ILE A 116 5.48 -6.77 17.99
C ILE A 116 4.52 -7.92 17.75
N ASP A 117 4.49 -8.93 18.64
CA ASP A 117 3.56 -10.05 18.58
C ASP A 117 2.74 -10.12 19.88
N LEU A 118 1.46 -9.77 19.78
CA LEU A 118 0.53 -9.74 20.91
C LEU A 118 -0.17 -11.10 21.15
N TYR A 119 0.26 -12.18 20.50
CA TYR A 119 -0.40 -13.50 20.61
C TYR A 119 -0.59 -13.98 22.06
N ARG A 120 0.34 -13.68 22.95
CA ARG A 120 0.31 -14.11 24.35
C ARG A 120 -0.34 -13.11 25.30
N ILE A 121 -0.55 -11.88 24.86
CA ILE A 121 -1.18 -10.82 25.66
C ILE A 121 -2.66 -11.14 25.85
N ARG A 122 -3.11 -11.18 27.08
CA ARG A 122 -4.50 -11.53 27.45
C ARG A 122 -5.20 -10.41 28.21
N THR A 123 -4.46 -9.54 28.89
CA THR A 123 -4.99 -8.50 29.77
C THR A 123 -4.44 -7.13 29.37
N ALA A 124 -5.19 -6.07 29.71
CA ALA A 124 -4.74 -4.69 29.50
C ALA A 124 -3.45 -4.39 30.28
N ARG A 125 -3.31 -4.94 31.50
CA ARG A 125 -2.11 -4.78 32.33
C ARG A 125 -0.87 -5.39 31.68
N GLU A 126 -0.99 -6.58 31.09
CA GLU A 126 0.10 -7.19 30.33
C GLU A 126 0.46 -6.32 29.11
N LEU A 127 -0.52 -5.76 28.42
CA LEU A 127 -0.29 -4.87 27.29
C LEU A 127 0.45 -3.59 27.71
N GLU A 128 0.04 -2.96 28.80
CA GLU A 128 0.72 -1.77 29.35
C GLU A 128 2.18 -2.06 29.71
N SER A 129 2.44 -3.24 30.32
CA SER A 129 3.80 -3.65 30.72
C SER A 129 4.75 -3.87 29.53
N THR A 130 4.25 -3.98 28.30
CA THR A 130 5.11 -4.13 27.09
C THR A 130 5.82 -2.85 26.68
N GLY A 131 5.40 -1.68 27.14
CA GLY A 131 5.90 -0.40 26.64
C GLY A 131 5.51 -0.08 25.18
N LEU A 132 4.53 -0.79 24.62
CA LEU A 132 4.09 -0.67 23.22
C LEU A 132 3.92 0.77 22.75
N ILE A 133 3.43 1.66 23.62
CA ILE A 133 3.10 3.05 23.28
C ILE A 133 4.34 3.85 22.85
N GLU A 134 5.51 3.51 23.36
CA GLU A 134 6.78 4.20 23.06
C GLU A 134 7.16 4.07 21.58
N TYR A 135 6.73 2.98 20.93
CA TYR A 135 7.00 2.70 19.51
C TYR A 135 6.09 3.45 18.53
N PHE A 136 5.11 4.20 19.01
CA PHE A 136 4.21 4.97 18.14
C PHE A 136 4.70 6.39 17.86
N SER A 137 5.86 6.75 18.33
CA SER A 137 6.49 8.07 18.14
C SER A 137 7.73 7.98 17.26
N GLY A 138 8.18 9.14 16.75
CA GLY A 138 9.42 9.24 15.99
C GLY A 138 9.38 8.63 14.60
N GLN A 139 10.51 8.06 14.17
CA GLN A 139 10.71 7.48 12.83
C GLN A 139 10.54 5.96 12.78
N THR A 140 10.29 5.32 13.91
CA THR A 140 10.14 3.86 13.98
C THR A 140 8.88 3.40 13.24
N VAL A 141 9.04 2.45 12.33
CA VAL A 141 7.91 1.70 11.76
C VAL A 141 7.51 0.63 12.78
N THR A 142 6.22 0.57 13.13
CA THR A 142 5.73 -0.41 14.08
C THR A 142 4.84 -1.43 13.36
N ALA A 143 5.23 -2.72 13.35
CA ALA A 143 4.44 -3.81 12.79
C ALA A 143 3.95 -4.72 13.93
N ILE A 144 2.63 -4.86 14.08
CA ILE A 144 2.00 -5.52 15.22
C ILE A 144 1.18 -6.71 14.74
N GLU A 145 1.60 -7.92 15.09
CA GLU A 145 0.81 -9.14 14.88
C GLU A 145 -0.22 -9.31 16.01
N TRP A 146 -1.37 -9.94 15.70
CA TRP A 146 -2.49 -10.12 16.63
C TRP A 146 -2.99 -8.80 17.21
N ALA A 147 -3.10 -7.81 16.34
CA ALA A 147 -3.43 -6.44 16.71
C ALA A 147 -4.83 -6.28 17.36
N ASP A 148 -5.74 -7.24 17.14
CA ASP A 148 -7.02 -7.34 17.82
C ASP A 148 -6.90 -7.43 19.36
N ARG A 149 -5.79 -7.96 19.88
CA ARG A 149 -5.54 -8.08 21.33
C ARG A 149 -5.12 -6.77 22.00
N GLY A 150 -4.67 -5.81 21.23
CA GLY A 150 -4.24 -4.50 21.75
C GLY A 150 -4.97 -3.32 21.12
N LEU A 151 -6.12 -3.53 20.51
CA LEU A 151 -6.80 -2.54 19.66
C LEU A 151 -7.00 -1.18 20.33
N ALA A 152 -7.31 -1.16 21.65
CA ALA A 152 -7.54 0.07 22.40
C ALA A 152 -6.28 0.93 22.58
N ALA A 153 -5.08 0.33 22.54
CA ALA A 153 -3.80 1.03 22.66
C ALA A 153 -3.22 1.47 21.31
N LEU A 154 -3.77 0.97 20.18
CA LEU A 154 -3.23 1.28 18.86
C LEU A 154 -3.56 2.70 18.40
N PRO A 155 -2.66 3.38 17.66
CA PRO A 155 -2.96 4.67 17.04
C PRO A 155 -4.21 4.59 16.15
N GLN A 156 -5.03 5.65 16.17
CA GLN A 156 -6.20 5.74 15.29
C GLN A 156 -5.79 5.81 13.82
N ASP A 157 -4.72 6.52 13.49
CA ASP A 157 -4.19 6.62 12.12
C ASP A 157 -3.12 5.54 11.89
N ARG A 158 -3.53 4.42 11.30
CA ARG A 158 -2.69 3.26 11.04
C ARG A 158 -3.09 2.54 9.75
N ILE A 159 -2.29 1.59 9.34
CA ILE A 159 -2.63 0.66 8.26
C ILE A 159 -3.07 -0.68 8.88
N ASP A 160 -4.32 -1.05 8.66
CA ASP A 160 -4.83 -2.37 9.00
C ASP A 160 -4.59 -3.33 7.83
N ILE A 161 -3.97 -4.50 8.09
CA ILE A 161 -3.78 -5.57 7.12
C ILE A 161 -4.39 -6.86 7.65
N THR A 162 -5.43 -7.33 6.98
CA THR A 162 -6.08 -8.60 7.32
C THR A 162 -5.63 -9.69 6.36
N LEU A 163 -5.08 -10.79 6.89
CA LEU A 163 -4.71 -11.97 6.13
C LEU A 163 -5.70 -13.10 6.45
N SER A 164 -6.22 -13.75 5.42
CA SER A 164 -7.10 -14.91 5.57
C SER A 164 -6.68 -16.03 4.62
N HIS A 165 -6.86 -17.28 5.04
CA HIS A 165 -6.66 -18.43 4.17
C HIS A 165 -7.68 -18.38 3.01
N ARG A 166 -7.22 -18.62 1.80
CA ARG A 166 -8.06 -18.77 0.61
C ARG A 166 -8.04 -20.21 0.10
N ALA A 167 -6.87 -20.83 0.12
CA ALA A 167 -6.62 -22.25 -0.15
C ALA A 167 -5.32 -22.63 0.57
N ALA A 168 -4.92 -23.89 0.49
CA ALA A 168 -3.74 -24.44 1.20
C ALA A 168 -2.49 -23.56 1.09
N ARG A 169 -2.21 -23.00 -0.09
CA ARG A 169 -1.04 -22.16 -0.35
C ARG A 169 -1.35 -20.70 -0.67
N SER A 170 -2.63 -20.31 -0.76
CA SER A 170 -3.03 -18.94 -1.13
C SER A 170 -3.73 -18.21 0.00
N ARG A 171 -3.58 -16.89 0.03
CA ARG A 171 -4.15 -15.98 1.02
C ARG A 171 -4.86 -14.83 0.33
N THR A 172 -5.94 -14.37 0.93
CA THR A 172 -6.50 -13.05 0.65
C THR A 172 -5.88 -12.06 1.62
N ILE A 173 -5.43 -10.93 1.12
CA ILE A 173 -4.82 -9.86 1.90
C ILE A 173 -5.64 -8.60 1.65
N GLN A 174 -6.16 -8.00 2.71
CA GLN A 174 -6.91 -6.74 2.64
C GLN A 174 -6.12 -5.67 3.37
N VAL A 175 -5.88 -4.54 2.71
CA VAL A 175 -5.14 -3.40 3.27
C VAL A 175 -6.10 -2.21 3.37
N ARG A 176 -6.24 -1.64 4.55
CA ARG A 176 -7.08 -0.50 4.85
C ARG A 176 -6.27 0.58 5.56
N ALA A 177 -6.50 1.81 5.21
CA ALA A 177 -6.01 2.97 5.93
C ALA A 177 -7.13 3.50 6.84
N THR A 178 -6.78 3.99 8.03
CA THR A 178 -7.76 4.41 9.04
C THR A 178 -7.72 5.92 9.30
N GLY A 179 -6.68 6.63 8.82
CA GLY A 179 -6.52 8.07 8.99
C GLY A 179 -5.75 8.73 7.84
N PRO A 180 -5.53 10.04 7.91
CA PRO A 180 -4.94 10.82 6.82
C PRO A 180 -3.55 10.34 6.39
N LYS A 181 -2.62 10.13 7.34
CA LYS A 181 -1.25 9.67 7.07
C LYS A 181 -1.24 8.27 6.45
N SER A 182 -2.03 7.35 6.98
CA SER A 182 -2.16 5.98 6.46
C SER A 182 -2.80 5.95 5.07
N HIS A 183 -3.72 6.86 4.73
CA HIS A 183 -4.24 7.00 3.37
C HIS A 183 -3.15 7.41 2.36
N GLU A 184 -2.27 8.34 2.72
CA GLU A 184 -1.13 8.71 1.88
C GLU A 184 -0.18 7.53 1.70
N THR A 185 0.11 6.80 2.77
CA THR A 185 0.94 5.60 2.75
C THR A 185 0.32 4.52 1.86
N LEU A 186 -0.99 4.24 1.98
CA LEU A 186 -1.70 3.30 1.11
C LEU A 186 -1.65 3.72 -0.37
N ALA A 187 -1.73 5.00 -0.66
CA ALA A 187 -1.59 5.51 -2.02
C ALA A 187 -0.16 5.27 -2.58
N ARG A 188 0.90 5.46 -1.75
CA ARG A 188 2.28 5.12 -2.10
C ARG A 188 2.46 3.62 -2.35
N LEU A 189 1.92 2.76 -1.46
CA LEU A 189 1.91 1.31 -1.59
C LEU A 189 1.32 0.85 -2.92
N ARG A 190 0.13 1.35 -3.28
CA ARG A 190 -0.55 1.01 -4.55
C ARG A 190 0.30 1.41 -5.76
N ARG A 191 0.96 2.56 -5.72
CA ARG A 191 1.87 3.01 -6.79
C ARG A 191 3.09 2.09 -6.91
N GLN A 192 3.72 1.77 -5.79
CA GLN A 192 4.90 0.91 -5.74
C GLN A 192 4.57 -0.51 -6.25
N TYR A 193 3.47 -1.09 -5.80
CA TYR A 193 3.01 -2.41 -6.25
C TYR A 193 2.76 -2.48 -7.76
N ARG A 194 2.15 -1.43 -8.35
CA ARG A 194 1.93 -1.36 -9.80
C ARG A 194 3.23 -1.30 -10.59
N ARG A 195 4.25 -0.62 -10.06
CA ARG A 195 5.58 -0.54 -10.69
C ARG A 195 6.28 -1.89 -10.71
N THR A 196 6.27 -2.62 -9.59
CA THR A 196 6.86 -3.98 -9.50
C THR A 196 6.14 -4.99 -10.39
N GLY A 197 4.82 -4.96 -10.47
CA GLY A 197 4.04 -5.82 -11.36
C GLY A 197 4.29 -5.55 -12.85
N ARG A 198 4.54 -4.30 -13.24
CA ARG A 198 4.93 -3.94 -14.62
C ARG A 198 6.35 -4.42 -14.95
N ALA A 199 7.29 -4.28 -14.04
CA ALA A 199 8.67 -4.74 -14.22
C ALA A 199 8.75 -6.26 -14.44
N HIS A 200 7.97 -7.05 -13.68
CA HIS A 200 7.90 -8.51 -13.87
C HIS A 200 7.33 -8.92 -15.23
N ARG A 201 6.29 -8.23 -15.73
CA ARG A 201 5.70 -8.52 -17.05
C ARG A 201 6.66 -8.20 -18.19
N VAL A 202 7.47 -7.15 -18.09
CA VAL A 202 8.46 -6.78 -19.11
C VAL A 202 9.62 -7.77 -19.12
N SER A 203 10.12 -8.19 -17.94
CA SER A 203 11.20 -9.17 -17.82
C SER A 203 10.78 -10.53 -18.37
N SER A 204 9.57 -11.02 -18.07
CA SER A 204 9.04 -12.28 -18.58
C SER A 204 8.87 -12.27 -20.11
N ARG A 205 8.44 -11.16 -20.70
CA ARG A 205 8.34 -11.01 -22.17
C ARG A 205 9.72 -11.00 -22.86
N ARG A 206 10.74 -10.39 -22.24
CA ARG A 206 12.11 -10.41 -22.77
C ARG A 206 12.75 -11.79 -22.69
N ALA A 207 12.48 -12.58 -21.65
CA ALA A 207 12.96 -13.95 -21.54
C ALA A 207 12.36 -14.84 -22.63
N LEU A 208 11.05 -14.77 -22.86
CA LEU A 208 10.36 -15.52 -23.92
C LEU A 208 10.82 -15.17 -25.34
N ASN A 209 11.18 -13.90 -25.60
CA ASN A 209 11.70 -13.50 -26.93
C ASN A 209 13.17 -13.88 -27.18
N LYS A 210 13.95 -14.23 -26.12
CA LYS A 210 15.32 -14.71 -26.28
C LYS A 210 15.42 -16.20 -26.60
N GLU A 211 14.37 -16.97 -26.32
CA GLU A 211 14.28 -18.41 -26.56
C GLU A 211 13.62 -18.79 -27.90
N ALA A 212 13.24 -17.79 -28.72
CA ALA A 212 12.73 -18.06 -30.05
C ALA A 212 13.90 -18.58 -30.96
N PRO A 213 13.85 -19.81 -31.48
CA PRO A 213 14.89 -20.32 -32.35
C PRO A 213 14.94 -19.50 -33.63
N THR A 214 16.13 -19.00 -33.96
CA THR A 214 16.45 -18.50 -35.30
C THR A 214 16.24 -19.65 -36.29
N ARG A 215 15.15 -19.59 -37.07
CA ARG A 215 14.94 -20.50 -38.19
C ARG A 215 15.99 -20.15 -39.25
N SER A 216 16.93 -21.07 -39.42
CA SER A 216 17.80 -21.18 -40.61
C SER A 216 17.01 -21.82 -41.72
#